data_f83af4d3b6c35aa9662fb844c3acd0f1
#
_entry.id   f83af4d3b6c35aa9662fb844c3acd0f1
#
_cell.length_a   1.000
_cell.length_b   1.000
_cell.length_c   1.000
_cell.angle_alpha   90.00
_cell.angle_beta   90.00
_cell.angle_gamma   90.00
#
_symmetry.space_group_name_H-M   'P 1'
#
loop_
_entity.id
_entity.type
_entity.pdbx_description
1 polymer ?
#
loop_
_entity_poly.entity_id
_entity_poly.type
_entity_poly.pdbx_seq_one_letter_code
_entity_poly.pdbx_strand_id
1 'polypeptide(L)'
;MAIHEECGVFGVMSTQKENVAGIVYYGLYALQHRGQESCGIVVNDDGVFSSYKDLGLVSDVFSKDTLSHLPEGTMAVGHVRYGTTGGTTRNNCQPIEVNHQKGKMALAHNGNLTNALELRDKLELSGAIFHTTSDTETIAYVITRERLMTPSIEEAVSNTMNLLEGAYSLVLMSSTKMIAARDPYGFRPLCYGQMPDGTYVVASESCALSAVGAEFIRDLFPGEILVFSQSGEIGRASCRERV
;
A
#
# COMPACT_ATOMS: atom_id res chain seq x y z
N MET A 1 -27.99 -9.79 2.35
CA MET A 1 -26.53 -9.92 2.21
C MET A 1 -25.95 -8.69 2.84
N ALA A 2 -25.25 -8.78 3.98
CA ALA A 2 -24.59 -7.61 4.55
C ALA A 2 -23.44 -7.23 3.59
N ILE A 3 -23.37 -5.97 3.20
CA ILE A 3 -22.22 -5.41 2.50
C ILE A 3 -21.09 -5.45 3.52
N HIS A 4 -20.11 -6.32 3.33
CA HIS A 4 -18.92 -6.32 4.15
C HIS A 4 -18.04 -5.15 3.68
N GLU A 5 -17.82 -4.20 4.56
CA GLU A 5 -16.86 -3.13 4.38
C GLU A 5 -15.44 -3.73 4.23
N GLU A 6 -14.60 -3.06 3.50
CA GLU A 6 -13.28 -3.56 3.14
C GLU A 6 -12.27 -2.43 3.26
N CYS A 7 -11.02 -2.74 3.59
CA CYS A 7 -9.93 -1.77 3.71
C CYS A 7 -9.82 -0.85 2.49
N GLY A 8 -9.24 0.35 2.68
CA GLY A 8 -8.89 1.27 1.61
C GLY A 8 -7.40 1.55 1.59
N VAL A 9 -6.80 1.50 0.40
CA VAL A 9 -5.40 1.87 0.15
C VAL A 9 -5.33 3.14 -0.68
N PHE A 10 -4.30 3.95 -0.41
CA PHE A 10 -4.03 5.18 -1.15
C PHE A 10 -2.53 5.40 -1.26
N GLY A 11 -2.05 5.81 -2.42
CA GLY A 11 -0.64 6.10 -2.68
C GLY A 11 -0.45 7.34 -3.52
N VAL A 12 0.62 8.09 -3.27
CA VAL A 12 1.00 9.30 -4.00
C VAL A 12 2.45 9.20 -4.42
N MET A 13 2.72 9.55 -5.67
CA MET A 13 4.07 9.73 -6.22
C MET A 13 4.15 11.07 -6.91
N SER A 14 4.87 12.01 -6.31
CA SER A 14 5.14 13.33 -6.86
C SER A 14 6.53 13.40 -7.49
N THR A 15 6.67 14.23 -8.49
CA THR A 15 7.96 14.53 -9.12
C THR A 15 8.79 15.57 -8.34
N GLN A 16 8.17 16.21 -7.36
CA GLN A 16 8.80 17.21 -6.49
C GLN A 16 8.45 16.95 -5.03
N LYS A 17 9.24 17.52 -4.14
CA LYS A 17 8.97 17.47 -2.71
C LYS A 17 7.81 18.40 -2.36
N GLU A 18 6.79 17.85 -1.72
CA GLU A 18 5.57 18.57 -1.34
C GLU A 18 4.87 17.90 -0.14
N ASN A 19 3.74 18.49 0.31
CA ASN A 19 2.92 17.93 1.38
C ASN A 19 2.12 16.70 0.91
N VAL A 20 2.80 15.61 0.58
CA VAL A 20 2.18 14.34 0.18
C VAL A 20 1.32 13.72 1.29
N ALA A 21 1.64 13.99 2.57
CA ALA A 21 0.82 13.54 3.69
C ALA A 21 -0.59 14.14 3.67
N GLY A 22 -0.70 15.42 3.32
CA GLY A 22 -1.99 16.11 3.15
C GLY A 22 -2.82 15.53 2.01
N ILE A 23 -2.18 15.18 0.89
CA ILE A 23 -2.86 14.53 -0.24
C ILE A 23 -3.40 13.17 0.20
N VAL A 24 -2.57 12.35 0.88
CA VAL A 24 -2.99 11.04 1.40
C VAL A 24 -4.12 11.19 2.42
N TYR A 25 -4.06 12.18 3.32
CA TYR A 25 -5.12 12.44 4.29
C TYR A 25 -6.49 12.60 3.60
N TYR A 26 -6.60 13.46 2.58
CA TYR A 26 -7.86 13.66 1.86
C TYR A 26 -8.30 12.42 1.09
N GLY A 27 -7.37 11.68 0.51
CA GLY A 27 -7.66 10.41 -0.15
C GLY A 27 -8.20 9.37 0.84
N LEU A 28 -7.60 9.21 2.01
CA LEU A 28 -8.07 8.31 3.05
C LEU A 28 -9.41 8.76 3.65
N TYR A 29 -9.62 10.07 3.81
CA TYR A 29 -10.90 10.62 4.27
C TYR A 29 -12.03 10.24 3.30
N ALA A 30 -11.80 10.32 2.00
CA ALA A 30 -12.75 9.88 1.00
C ALA A 30 -12.99 8.36 1.00
N LEU A 31 -12.02 7.56 1.48
CA LEU A 31 -12.12 6.11 1.63
C LEU A 31 -12.62 5.67 3.02
N GLN A 32 -13.00 6.59 3.91
CA GLN A 32 -13.38 6.29 5.30
C GLN A 32 -14.53 5.27 5.40
N HIS A 33 -15.44 5.26 4.44
CA HIS A 33 -16.54 4.30 4.38
C HIS A 33 -16.06 2.85 4.22
N ARG A 34 -14.83 2.62 3.76
CA ARG A 34 -14.22 1.30 3.60
C ARG A 34 -13.57 0.76 4.87
N GLY A 35 -13.09 1.64 5.78
CA GLY A 35 -12.43 1.21 6.99
C GLY A 35 -12.54 2.26 8.10
N GLN A 36 -12.99 1.84 9.28
CA GLN A 36 -13.27 2.73 10.42
C GLN A 36 -12.53 2.32 11.70
N GLU A 37 -11.69 1.27 11.65
CA GLU A 37 -11.01 0.75 12.83
C GLU A 37 -9.69 1.46 13.11
N SER A 38 -8.91 1.68 12.07
CA SER A 38 -7.61 2.34 12.17
C SER A 38 -7.20 2.96 10.85
N CYS A 39 -6.26 3.88 10.89
CA CYS A 39 -5.66 4.47 9.72
C CYS A 39 -4.18 4.78 9.94
N GLY A 40 -3.45 4.97 8.85
CA GLY A 40 -2.04 5.30 8.90
C GLY A 40 -1.53 5.92 7.61
N ILE A 41 -0.48 6.71 7.73
CA ILE A 41 0.26 7.35 6.63
C ILE A 41 1.75 7.12 6.86
N VAL A 42 2.46 6.74 5.82
CA VAL A 42 3.93 6.71 5.76
C VAL A 42 4.36 7.62 4.64
N VAL A 43 5.24 8.57 4.95
CA VAL A 43 5.86 9.51 4.01
C VAL A 43 7.30 9.09 3.76
N ASN A 44 7.74 9.21 2.53
CA ASN A 44 9.13 9.03 2.14
C ASN A 44 9.71 10.41 1.73
N ASP A 45 10.70 10.84 2.49
CA ASP A 45 11.56 11.98 2.19
C ASP A 45 12.97 11.45 1.88
N ASP A 46 13.27 11.29 0.60
CA ASP A 46 14.59 10.90 0.11
C ASP A 46 15.15 9.60 0.74
N GLY A 47 14.27 8.60 0.93
CA GLY A 47 14.59 7.31 1.55
C GLY A 47 14.43 7.29 3.08
N VAL A 48 14.15 8.42 3.71
CA VAL A 48 13.77 8.50 5.11
C VAL A 48 12.26 8.37 5.25
N PHE A 49 11.81 7.32 5.95
CA PHE A 49 10.40 7.07 6.19
C PHE A 49 9.99 7.67 7.52
N SER A 50 8.92 8.45 7.48
CA SER A 50 8.23 8.99 8.65
C SER A 50 6.78 8.54 8.63
N SER A 51 6.29 8.03 9.75
CA SER A 51 4.96 7.46 9.81
C SER A 51 4.16 7.91 11.03
N TYR A 52 2.86 7.98 10.84
CA TYR A 52 1.91 8.05 11.94
C TYR A 52 0.72 7.15 11.64
N LYS A 53 0.32 6.34 12.62
CA LYS A 53 -0.80 5.41 12.51
C LYS A 53 -1.39 5.11 13.87
N ASP A 54 -2.72 5.05 13.94
CA ASP A 54 -3.41 4.75 15.18
C ASP A 54 -4.82 4.18 14.94
N LEU A 55 -5.45 3.75 16.01
CA LEU A 55 -6.85 3.32 16.03
C LEU A 55 -7.76 4.56 15.95
N GLY A 56 -8.81 4.48 15.16
CA GLY A 56 -9.81 5.54 15.00
C GLY A 56 -10.04 5.96 13.56
N LEU A 57 -10.92 6.94 13.38
CA LEU A 57 -11.22 7.53 12.08
C LEU A 57 -10.07 8.44 11.61
N VAL A 58 -10.00 8.66 10.31
CA VAL A 58 -8.98 9.54 9.70
C VAL A 58 -8.96 10.92 10.34
N SER A 59 -10.14 11.52 10.57
CA SER A 59 -10.27 12.84 11.21
C SER A 59 -9.82 12.87 12.68
N ASP A 60 -9.92 11.73 13.38
CA ASP A 60 -9.59 11.65 14.79
C ASP A 60 -8.09 11.41 14.98
N VAL A 61 -7.50 10.58 14.11
CA VAL A 61 -6.08 10.21 14.15
C VAL A 61 -5.20 11.33 13.60
N PHE A 62 -5.62 11.97 12.51
CA PHE A 62 -4.84 13.00 11.81
C PHE A 62 -5.37 14.41 12.07
N SER A 63 -5.03 14.97 13.23
CA SER A 63 -5.20 16.39 13.51
C SER A 63 -4.21 17.24 12.68
N LYS A 64 -4.41 18.56 12.65
CA LYS A 64 -3.42 19.49 12.05
C LYS A 64 -2.03 19.34 12.68
N ASP A 65 -1.99 19.15 13.98
CA ASP A 65 -0.73 18.97 14.73
C ASP A 65 -0.05 17.66 14.28
N THR A 66 -0.78 16.56 14.26
CA THR A 66 -0.25 15.24 13.82
C THR A 66 0.28 15.28 12.40
N LEU A 67 -0.47 15.90 11.47
CA LEU A 67 -0.04 16.04 10.07
C LEU A 67 1.20 16.94 9.94
N SER A 68 1.35 17.96 10.78
CA SER A 68 2.51 18.85 10.76
C SER A 68 3.81 18.18 11.18
N HIS A 69 3.74 17.05 11.88
CA HIS A 69 4.91 16.25 12.25
C HIS A 69 5.38 15.31 11.13
N LEU A 70 4.56 15.10 10.10
CA LEU A 70 4.98 14.37 8.91
C LEU A 70 5.70 15.33 7.96
N PRO A 71 6.90 14.98 7.46
CA PRO A 71 7.66 15.85 6.57
C PRO A 71 6.98 16.00 5.21
N GLU A 72 7.39 17.02 4.47
CA GLU A 72 7.21 17.00 3.01
C GLU A 72 8.04 15.86 2.41
N GLY A 73 7.55 15.29 1.33
CA GLY A 73 8.20 14.17 0.66
C GLY A 73 7.81 14.07 -0.80
N THR A 74 8.35 13.08 -1.48
CA THR A 74 8.01 12.80 -2.89
C THR A 74 7.05 11.63 -3.01
N MET A 75 6.90 10.82 -1.97
CA MET A 75 6.00 9.68 -1.95
C MET A 75 5.31 9.55 -0.59
N ALA A 76 4.07 9.06 -0.60
CA ALA A 76 3.41 8.62 0.61
C ALA A 76 2.42 7.49 0.31
N VAL A 77 2.24 6.61 1.29
CA VAL A 77 1.26 5.53 1.24
C VAL A 77 0.39 5.59 2.48
N GLY A 78 -0.91 5.42 2.31
CA GLY A 78 -1.88 5.43 3.38
C GLY A 78 -2.84 4.26 3.32
N HIS A 79 -3.49 4.01 4.47
CA HIS A 79 -4.42 2.91 4.65
C HIS A 79 -5.54 3.29 5.62
N VAL A 80 -6.76 2.85 5.33
CA VAL A 80 -7.87 2.76 6.28
C VAL A 80 -8.26 1.29 6.44
N ARG A 81 -8.35 0.84 7.69
CA ARG A 81 -8.54 -0.57 8.03
C ARG A 81 -9.98 -0.86 8.44
N TYR A 82 -10.52 -1.95 7.89
CA TYR A 82 -11.64 -2.68 8.44
C TYR A 82 -11.14 -4.01 9.02
N GLY A 83 -11.53 -4.33 10.25
CA GLY A 83 -11.00 -5.48 10.98
C GLY A 83 -11.54 -6.82 10.47
N THR A 84 -10.86 -7.42 9.50
CA THR A 84 -11.22 -8.75 8.97
C THR A 84 -10.35 -9.86 9.55
N THR A 85 -9.03 -9.71 9.51
CA THR A 85 -8.06 -10.72 9.97
C THR A 85 -7.10 -10.09 10.97
N GLY A 86 -6.87 -10.77 12.09
CA GLY A 86 -6.09 -10.26 13.22
C GLY A 86 -6.91 -9.31 14.10
N GLY A 87 -6.68 -9.28 15.40
CA GLY A 87 -7.43 -8.44 16.35
C GLY A 87 -7.26 -6.94 16.10
N THR A 88 -8.15 -6.14 16.71
CA THR A 88 -8.07 -4.67 16.75
C THR A 88 -6.94 -4.25 17.68
N THR A 89 -5.73 -4.21 17.17
CA THR A 89 -4.54 -3.78 17.90
C THR A 89 -3.78 -2.74 17.10
N ARG A 90 -3.12 -1.82 17.81
CA ARG A 90 -2.29 -0.77 17.18
C ARG A 90 -1.19 -1.36 16.29
N ASN A 91 -0.69 -2.54 16.62
CA ASN A 91 0.34 -3.21 15.83
C ASN A 91 -0.14 -3.62 14.45
N ASN A 92 -1.45 -3.85 14.27
CA ASN A 92 -2.06 -4.21 12.99
C ASN A 92 -2.40 -2.99 12.10
N CYS A 93 -2.16 -1.76 12.59
CA CYS A 93 -2.35 -0.58 11.77
C CYS A 93 -1.37 -0.57 10.60
N GLN A 94 -1.90 -0.31 9.43
CA GLN A 94 -1.12 -0.21 8.19
C GLN A 94 -0.90 1.27 7.81
N PRO A 95 0.09 1.57 6.97
CA PRO A 95 1.01 0.66 6.26
C PRO A 95 2.00 -0.06 7.17
N ILE A 96 2.40 -1.29 6.79
CA ILE A 96 3.45 -2.05 7.46
C ILE A 96 4.81 -1.64 6.90
N GLU A 97 5.72 -1.27 7.79
CA GLU A 97 7.08 -0.86 7.43
C GLU A 97 8.07 -1.99 7.70
N VAL A 98 8.95 -2.25 6.75
CA VAL A 98 10.00 -3.25 6.86
C VAL A 98 11.35 -2.65 6.45
N ASN A 99 12.37 -2.94 7.26
CA ASN A 99 13.76 -2.65 6.93
C ASN A 99 14.46 -3.94 6.54
N HIS A 100 15.15 -3.94 5.41
CA HIS A 100 15.92 -5.09 4.95
C HIS A 100 17.23 -4.64 4.30
N GLN A 101 18.13 -5.58 4.02
CA GLN A 101 19.47 -5.30 3.50
C GLN A 101 19.51 -4.40 2.25
N LYS A 102 18.49 -4.45 1.39
CA LYS A 102 18.41 -3.64 0.17
C LYS A 102 17.58 -2.35 0.32
N GLY A 103 17.24 -1.94 1.55
CA GLY A 103 16.55 -0.70 1.85
C GLY A 103 15.31 -0.85 2.72
N LYS A 104 14.44 0.14 2.65
CA LYS A 104 13.16 0.18 3.37
C LYS A 104 11.99 0.00 2.40
N MET A 105 10.89 -0.52 2.91
CA MET A 105 9.61 -0.48 2.22
C MET A 105 8.46 -0.25 3.20
N ALA A 106 7.37 0.35 2.69
CA ALA A 106 6.08 0.45 3.38
C ALA A 106 5.01 -0.17 2.49
N LEU A 107 4.13 -0.98 3.06
CA LEU A 107 3.11 -1.75 2.34
C LEU A 107 1.74 -1.48 2.93
N ALA A 108 0.79 -1.06 2.08
CA ALA A 108 -0.64 -1.04 2.35
C ALA A 108 -1.34 -2.15 1.53
N HIS A 109 -2.22 -2.88 2.20
CA HIS A 109 -2.92 -4.03 1.64
C HIS A 109 -4.42 -3.92 1.89
N ASN A 110 -5.21 -4.03 0.84
CA ASN A 110 -6.64 -4.25 0.90
C ASN A 110 -6.95 -5.66 0.41
N GLY A 111 -7.48 -6.50 1.28
CA GLY A 111 -7.85 -7.86 0.93
C GLY A 111 -7.59 -8.86 2.05
N ASN A 112 -7.57 -10.13 1.66
CA ASN A 112 -7.31 -11.24 2.57
C ASN A 112 -6.70 -12.42 1.81
N LEU A 113 -5.64 -12.99 2.35
CA LEU A 113 -5.01 -14.19 1.80
C LEU A 113 -5.62 -15.45 2.38
N THR A 114 -5.87 -16.44 1.53
CA THR A 114 -6.33 -17.76 1.95
C THR A 114 -5.20 -18.65 2.47
N ASN A 115 -3.96 -18.41 2.00
CA ASN A 115 -2.77 -19.17 2.41
C ASN A 115 -1.85 -18.40 3.37
N ALA A 116 -2.35 -17.33 4.04
CA ALA A 116 -1.55 -16.49 4.92
C ALA A 116 -0.86 -17.28 6.05
N LEU A 117 -1.57 -18.21 6.69
CA LEU A 117 -1.03 -19.03 7.78
C LEU A 117 0.07 -19.96 7.30
N GLU A 118 -0.11 -20.63 6.16
CA GLU A 118 0.89 -21.52 5.58
C GLU A 118 2.19 -20.77 5.24
N LEU A 119 2.06 -19.56 4.64
CA LEU A 119 3.20 -18.71 4.32
C LEU A 119 3.90 -18.23 5.60
N ARG A 120 3.13 -17.84 6.61
CA ARG A 120 3.64 -17.43 7.91
C ARG A 120 4.44 -18.52 8.58
N ASP A 121 3.88 -19.72 8.68
CA ASP A 121 4.56 -20.88 9.29
C ASP A 121 5.91 -21.16 8.60
N LYS A 122 5.95 -21.15 7.27
CA LYS A 122 7.19 -21.32 6.50
C LYS A 122 8.24 -20.22 6.80
N LEU A 123 7.79 -18.99 6.98
CA LEU A 123 8.65 -17.86 7.30
C LEU A 123 9.18 -17.97 8.74
N GLU A 124 8.33 -18.30 9.73
CA GLU A 124 8.73 -18.48 11.13
C GLU A 124 9.72 -19.64 11.28
N LEU A 125 9.51 -20.75 10.58
CA LEU A 125 10.48 -21.86 10.54
C LEU A 125 11.83 -21.47 9.93
N SER A 126 11.87 -20.43 9.08
CA SER A 126 13.12 -19.87 8.53
C SER A 126 13.71 -18.74 9.38
N GLY A 127 13.11 -18.45 10.55
CA GLY A 127 13.62 -17.46 11.52
C GLY A 127 13.00 -16.07 11.43
N ALA A 128 11.90 -15.88 10.67
CA ALA A 128 11.19 -14.61 10.67
C ALA A 128 10.48 -14.37 12.02
N ILE A 129 10.55 -13.13 12.51
CA ILE A 129 9.92 -12.70 13.76
C ILE A 129 8.80 -11.73 13.40
N PHE A 130 7.57 -12.13 13.67
CA PHE A 130 6.39 -11.32 13.40
C PHE A 130 6.01 -10.43 14.58
N HIS A 131 5.58 -9.22 14.28
CA HIS A 131 5.14 -8.21 15.26
C HIS A 131 3.63 -7.98 15.24
N THR A 132 2.97 -8.46 14.18
CA THR A 132 1.53 -8.31 13.97
C THR A 132 0.86 -9.68 13.74
N THR A 133 -0.45 -9.69 13.79
CA THR A 133 -1.27 -10.86 13.40
C THR A 133 -1.87 -10.69 12.01
N SER A 134 -1.50 -9.62 11.29
CA SER A 134 -2.00 -9.30 9.95
C SER A 134 -1.30 -10.12 8.88
N ASP A 135 -2.05 -10.58 7.89
CA ASP A 135 -1.52 -11.19 6.67
C ASP A 135 -0.67 -10.22 5.85
N THR A 136 -0.87 -8.91 6.02
CA THR A 136 -0.05 -7.88 5.38
C THR A 136 1.43 -7.99 5.77
N GLU A 137 1.74 -8.32 7.02
CA GLU A 137 3.12 -8.54 7.45
C GLU A 137 3.70 -9.79 6.78
N THR A 138 2.90 -10.85 6.60
CA THR A 138 3.29 -12.04 5.84
C THR A 138 3.65 -11.68 4.41
N ILE A 139 2.81 -10.88 3.72
CA ILE A 139 3.09 -10.37 2.36
C ILE A 139 4.42 -9.59 2.35
N ALA A 140 4.61 -8.70 3.31
CA ALA A 140 5.82 -7.87 3.39
C ALA A 140 7.09 -8.73 3.55
N TYR A 141 7.05 -9.79 4.35
CA TYR A 141 8.14 -10.74 4.49
C TYR A 141 8.41 -11.55 3.23
N VAL A 142 7.36 -12.01 2.52
CA VAL A 142 7.52 -12.70 1.24
C VAL A 142 8.17 -11.79 0.21
N ILE A 143 7.70 -10.53 0.07
CA ILE A 143 8.32 -9.54 -0.82
C ILE A 143 9.78 -9.30 -0.44
N THR A 144 10.08 -9.19 0.85
CA THR A 144 11.46 -8.99 1.32
C THR A 144 12.36 -10.15 0.93
N ARG A 145 11.90 -11.38 1.13
CA ARG A 145 12.64 -12.60 0.75
C ARG A 145 12.91 -12.61 -0.75
N GLU A 146 11.89 -12.39 -1.57
CA GLU A 146 12.04 -12.32 -3.03
C GLU A 146 12.98 -11.16 -3.43
N ARG A 147 12.87 -10.01 -2.78
CA ARG A 147 13.73 -8.85 -3.06
C ARG A 147 15.22 -9.11 -2.80
N LEU A 148 15.55 -9.94 -1.82
CA LEU A 148 16.92 -10.33 -1.57
C LEU A 148 17.51 -11.18 -2.71
N MET A 149 16.68 -11.94 -3.42
CA MET A 149 17.06 -12.86 -4.50
C MET A 149 16.93 -12.24 -5.90
N THR A 150 16.21 -11.11 -6.06
CA THR A 150 15.95 -10.47 -7.36
C THR A 150 16.72 -9.16 -7.52
N PRO A 151 17.00 -8.73 -8.76
CA PRO A 151 17.68 -7.46 -9.03
C PRO A 151 16.82 -6.25 -8.73
N SER A 152 15.48 -6.35 -8.85
CA SER A 152 14.54 -5.23 -8.72
C SER A 152 13.38 -5.53 -7.78
N ILE A 153 12.72 -4.48 -7.28
CA ILE A 153 11.56 -4.61 -6.40
C ILE A 153 10.32 -5.05 -7.18
N GLU A 154 10.17 -4.61 -8.41
CA GLU A 154 9.07 -5.00 -9.30
C GLU A 154 9.10 -6.50 -9.61
N GLU A 155 10.28 -7.07 -9.83
CA GLU A 155 10.44 -8.52 -10.01
C GLU A 155 10.14 -9.28 -8.71
N ALA A 156 10.56 -8.75 -7.57
CA ALA A 156 10.23 -9.31 -6.26
C ALA A 156 8.72 -9.33 -6.02
N VAL A 157 8.00 -8.26 -6.36
CA VAL A 157 6.54 -8.20 -6.27
C VAL A 157 5.90 -9.20 -7.23
N SER A 158 6.39 -9.29 -8.47
CA SER A 158 5.87 -10.24 -9.45
C SER A 158 6.02 -11.70 -8.98
N ASN A 159 7.20 -12.07 -8.45
CA ASN A 159 7.43 -13.40 -7.90
C ASN A 159 6.54 -13.66 -6.67
N THR A 160 6.39 -12.65 -5.80
CA THR A 160 5.51 -12.75 -4.63
C THR A 160 4.08 -13.04 -5.06
N MET A 161 3.55 -12.35 -6.06
CA MET A 161 2.18 -12.55 -6.54
C MET A 161 1.90 -13.99 -7.00
N ASN A 162 2.92 -14.74 -7.45
CA ASN A 162 2.79 -16.16 -7.78
C ASN A 162 2.71 -17.08 -6.54
N LEU A 163 3.05 -16.56 -5.36
CA LEU A 163 3.01 -17.29 -4.09
C LEU A 163 1.78 -16.96 -3.26
N LEU A 164 1.14 -15.82 -3.52
CA LEU A 164 -0.03 -15.37 -2.78
C LEU A 164 -1.31 -15.98 -3.34
N GLU A 165 -2.15 -16.54 -2.46
CA GLU A 165 -3.48 -17.01 -2.79
C GLU A 165 -4.52 -16.15 -2.07
N GLY A 166 -5.51 -15.66 -2.81
CA GLY A 166 -6.59 -14.83 -2.25
C GLY A 166 -6.88 -13.59 -3.08
N ALA A 167 -7.64 -12.69 -2.49
CA ALA A 167 -8.04 -11.43 -3.09
C ALA A 167 -7.24 -10.29 -2.47
N TYR A 168 -6.52 -9.52 -3.26
CA TYR A 168 -5.71 -8.41 -2.74
C TYR A 168 -5.50 -7.29 -3.75
N SER A 169 -5.33 -6.08 -3.23
CA SER A 169 -4.65 -4.99 -3.90
C SER A 169 -3.60 -4.39 -2.98
N LEU A 170 -2.43 -4.12 -3.53
CA LEU A 170 -1.24 -3.69 -2.80
C LEU A 170 -0.80 -2.32 -3.31
N VAL A 171 -0.45 -1.44 -2.38
CA VAL A 171 0.33 -0.24 -2.65
C VAL A 171 1.59 -0.30 -1.80
N LEU A 172 2.72 -0.40 -2.47
CA LEU A 172 4.04 -0.54 -1.85
C LEU A 172 4.89 0.67 -2.21
N MET A 173 5.61 1.18 -1.24
CA MET A 173 6.59 2.25 -1.41
C MET A 173 7.97 1.73 -1.00
N SER A 174 8.93 1.85 -1.90
CA SER A 174 10.36 1.71 -1.60
C SER A 174 11.00 3.09 -1.43
N SER A 175 12.31 3.17 -1.24
CA SER A 175 13.01 4.45 -1.17
C SER A 175 12.92 5.29 -2.45
N THR A 176 12.65 4.69 -3.61
CA THR A 176 12.71 5.39 -4.93
C THR A 176 11.51 5.11 -5.84
N LYS A 177 10.66 4.15 -5.51
CA LYS A 177 9.54 3.71 -6.37
C LYS A 177 8.29 3.49 -5.55
N MET A 178 7.14 3.83 -6.12
CA MET A 178 5.83 3.37 -5.68
C MET A 178 5.33 2.28 -6.62
N ILE A 179 4.78 1.21 -6.08
CA ILE A 179 4.29 0.06 -6.84
C ILE A 179 2.84 -0.20 -6.45
N ALA A 180 1.98 -0.32 -7.45
CA ALA A 180 0.61 -0.74 -7.31
C ALA A 180 0.43 -2.12 -7.95
N ALA A 181 -0.14 -3.08 -7.24
CA ALA A 181 -0.36 -4.42 -7.74
C ALA A 181 -1.77 -4.91 -7.41
N ARG A 182 -2.43 -5.56 -8.38
CA ARG A 182 -3.77 -6.10 -8.25
C ARG A 182 -3.75 -7.61 -8.41
N ASP A 183 -4.53 -8.33 -7.60
CA ASP A 183 -4.59 -9.79 -7.64
C ASP A 183 -4.88 -10.35 -9.03
N PRO A 184 -4.46 -11.61 -9.34
CA PRO A 184 -4.60 -12.19 -10.68
C PRO A 184 -6.02 -12.30 -11.21
N TYR A 185 -7.01 -12.26 -10.32
CA TYR A 185 -8.44 -12.36 -10.66
C TYR A 185 -9.14 -11.00 -10.69
N GLY A 186 -8.50 -9.95 -10.11
CA GLY A 186 -9.05 -8.61 -10.03
C GLY A 186 -10.21 -8.48 -9.05
N PHE A 187 -10.23 -9.28 -7.98
CA PHE A 187 -11.30 -9.21 -6.97
C PHE A 187 -11.31 -7.90 -6.21
N ARG A 188 -10.12 -7.40 -5.82
CA ARG A 188 -10.03 -6.12 -5.12
C ARG A 188 -9.89 -4.97 -6.10
N PRO A 189 -10.62 -3.86 -5.88
CA PRO A 189 -10.51 -2.70 -6.75
C PRO A 189 -9.17 -2.00 -6.52
N LEU A 190 -8.59 -1.47 -7.60
CA LEU A 190 -7.44 -0.58 -7.56
C LEU A 190 -7.42 0.22 -8.86
N CYS A 191 -7.37 1.54 -8.73
CA CYS A 191 -7.33 2.48 -9.84
C CYS A 191 -6.20 3.49 -9.66
N TYR A 192 -5.86 4.21 -10.72
CA TYR A 192 -4.91 5.30 -10.64
C TYR A 192 -5.34 6.48 -11.51
N GLY A 193 -4.81 7.62 -11.16
CA GLY A 193 -5.01 8.89 -11.84
C GLY A 193 -3.80 9.77 -11.74
N GLN A 194 -3.91 10.96 -12.32
CA GLN A 194 -2.86 11.95 -12.32
C GLN A 194 -3.43 13.34 -11.97
N MET A 195 -2.73 14.06 -11.13
CA MET A 195 -3.04 15.46 -10.82
C MET A 195 -2.50 16.38 -11.93
N PRO A 196 -3.00 17.63 -12.04
CA PRO A 196 -2.57 18.56 -13.11
C PRO A 196 -1.08 18.90 -13.10
N ASP A 197 -0.41 18.75 -11.97
CA ASP A 197 1.03 18.98 -11.79
C ASP A 197 1.91 17.77 -12.17
N GLY A 198 1.27 16.66 -12.59
CA GLY A 198 1.96 15.42 -12.97
C GLY A 198 2.08 14.40 -11.84
N THR A 199 1.63 14.70 -10.62
CA THR A 199 1.63 13.80 -9.48
C THR A 199 0.71 12.60 -9.75
N TYR A 200 1.23 11.38 -9.61
CA TYR A 200 0.43 10.16 -9.72
C TYR A 200 -0.22 9.78 -8.40
N VAL A 201 -1.44 9.31 -8.50
CA VAL A 201 -2.24 8.86 -7.34
C VAL A 201 -2.83 7.48 -7.64
N VAL A 202 -2.74 6.59 -6.66
CA VAL A 202 -3.32 5.24 -6.69
C VAL A 202 -4.32 5.12 -5.55
N ALA A 203 -5.48 4.53 -5.80
CA ALA A 203 -6.52 4.38 -4.78
C ALA A 203 -7.36 3.13 -4.98
N SER A 204 -7.98 2.65 -3.90
CA SER A 204 -8.98 1.58 -3.96
C SER A 204 -10.23 1.99 -4.78
N GLU A 205 -10.61 3.28 -4.73
CA GLU A 205 -11.78 3.80 -5.44
C GLU A 205 -11.51 5.18 -6.07
N SER A 206 -12.17 5.45 -7.19
CA SER A 206 -12.03 6.70 -7.94
C SER A 206 -12.53 7.94 -7.19
N CYS A 207 -13.43 7.79 -6.20
CA CYS A 207 -13.85 8.90 -5.35
C CYS A 207 -12.68 9.54 -4.59
N ALA A 208 -11.67 8.73 -4.22
CA ALA A 208 -10.48 9.23 -3.56
C ALA A 208 -9.55 10.01 -4.52
N LEU A 209 -9.50 9.64 -5.80
CA LEU A 209 -8.80 10.41 -6.84
C LEU A 209 -9.46 11.78 -7.01
N SER A 210 -10.79 11.79 -7.14
CA SER A 210 -11.55 13.04 -7.27
C SER A 210 -11.40 13.96 -6.06
N ALA A 211 -11.33 13.40 -4.85
CA ALA A 211 -11.16 14.17 -3.61
C ALA A 211 -9.86 14.96 -3.55
N VAL A 212 -8.81 14.50 -4.24
CA VAL A 212 -7.50 15.17 -4.32
C VAL A 212 -7.30 15.92 -5.64
N GLY A 213 -8.32 15.98 -6.50
CA GLY A 213 -8.25 16.69 -7.79
C GLY A 213 -7.47 15.95 -8.87
N ALA A 214 -7.27 14.64 -8.73
CA ALA A 214 -6.63 13.82 -9.74
C ALA A 214 -7.66 13.36 -10.80
N GLU A 215 -7.27 13.44 -12.07
CA GLU A 215 -8.03 12.88 -13.18
C GLU A 215 -7.88 11.35 -13.19
N PHE A 216 -9.02 10.64 -13.22
CA PHE A 216 -9.03 9.18 -13.31
C PHE A 216 -8.51 8.73 -14.67
N ILE A 217 -7.51 7.85 -14.68
CA ILE A 217 -6.97 7.28 -15.93
C ILE A 217 -7.65 5.93 -16.21
N ARG A 218 -7.54 4.96 -15.29
CA ARG A 218 -8.22 3.67 -15.39
C ARG A 218 -8.03 2.81 -14.14
N ASP A 219 -8.76 1.72 -14.08
CA ASP A 219 -8.48 0.61 -13.15
C ASP A 219 -7.23 -0.16 -13.57
N LEU A 220 -6.53 -0.76 -12.62
CA LEU A 220 -5.50 -1.75 -12.90
C LEU A 220 -6.17 -3.04 -13.41
N PHE A 221 -5.55 -3.66 -14.40
CA PHE A 221 -5.99 -4.96 -14.89
C PHE A 221 -5.70 -6.07 -13.86
N PRO A 222 -6.47 -7.18 -13.88
CA PRO A 222 -6.16 -8.36 -13.08
C PRO A 222 -4.72 -8.84 -13.32
N GLY A 223 -3.94 -9.02 -12.23
CA GLY A 223 -2.55 -9.44 -12.28
C GLY A 223 -1.57 -8.36 -12.72
N GLU A 224 -2.01 -7.12 -12.89
CA GLU A 224 -1.14 -6.01 -13.31
C GLU A 224 -0.34 -5.45 -12.13
N ILE A 225 0.90 -5.07 -12.45
CA ILE A 225 1.81 -4.34 -11.59
C ILE A 225 2.17 -3.03 -12.31
N LEU A 226 1.88 -1.90 -11.69
CA LEU A 226 2.33 -0.58 -12.12
C LEU A 226 3.45 -0.09 -11.22
N VAL A 227 4.49 0.45 -11.81
CA VAL A 227 5.67 0.99 -11.13
C VAL A 227 5.78 2.46 -11.47
N PHE A 228 5.66 3.30 -10.45
CA PHE A 228 5.79 4.75 -10.57
C PHE A 228 7.17 5.15 -10.07
N SER A 229 7.85 6.00 -10.84
CA SER A 229 9.17 6.53 -10.53
C SER A 229 9.16 8.06 -10.46
N GLN A 230 10.13 8.65 -9.79
CA GLN A 230 10.28 10.11 -9.72
C GLN A 230 10.52 10.77 -11.08
N SER A 231 10.98 10.01 -12.07
CA SER A 231 11.12 10.50 -13.46
C SER A 231 9.79 10.75 -14.17
N GLY A 232 8.66 10.41 -13.52
CA GLY A 232 7.33 10.49 -14.13
C GLY A 232 7.03 9.33 -15.09
N GLU A 233 7.89 8.32 -15.14
CA GLU A 233 7.68 7.13 -15.96
C GLU A 233 6.84 6.09 -15.21
N ILE A 234 5.90 5.47 -15.92
CA ILE A 234 5.14 4.31 -15.46
C ILE A 234 5.67 3.06 -16.13
N GLY A 235 6.34 2.21 -15.35
CA GLY A 235 6.69 0.86 -15.76
C GLY A 235 5.50 -0.09 -15.59
N ARG A 236 5.41 -1.12 -16.43
CA ARG A 236 4.40 -2.18 -16.34
C ARG A 236 5.05 -3.54 -16.23
N ALA A 237 4.55 -4.35 -15.31
CA ALA A 237 4.85 -5.77 -15.21
C ALA A 237 3.54 -6.55 -15.02
N SER A 238 3.59 -7.87 -15.11
CA SER A 238 2.44 -8.73 -14.89
C SER A 238 2.92 -10.04 -14.27
N CYS A 239 2.18 -10.59 -13.33
CA CYS A 239 2.40 -11.93 -12.80
C CYS A 239 1.92 -13.02 -13.78
N ARG A 240 1.18 -12.66 -14.84
CA ARG A 240 0.76 -13.60 -15.89
C ARG A 240 1.77 -13.58 -17.02
N GLU A 241 2.36 -14.74 -17.34
CA GLU A 241 2.97 -14.92 -18.65
C GLU A 241 1.91 -14.61 -19.73
N ARG A 242 2.24 -13.74 -20.67
CA ARG A 242 1.37 -13.52 -21.83
C ARG A 242 1.36 -14.82 -22.64
N VAL A 243 0.29 -15.55 -22.50
CA VAL A 243 -0.04 -16.64 -23.42
C VAL A 243 -0.36 -16.06 -24.79
#